data_0d74576d1fcefef2c86063a03205caad
#
_entry.id   0d74576d1fcefef2c86063a03205caad
#
_cell.length_a   1.000
_cell.length_b   1.000
_cell.length_c   1.000
_cell.angle_alpha   90.00
_cell.angle_beta   90.00
_cell.angle_gamma   90.00
#
_symmetry.space_group_name_H-M   'P 1'
#
loop_
_entity.id
_entity.type
_entity.pdbx_description
1 polymer ?
#
loop_
_entity_poly.entity_id
_entity_poly.type
_entity_poly.pdbx_seq_one_letter_code
_entity_poly.pdbx_strand_id
1 'polypeptide(L)'
;MFKKFNIQKYLDKKPPSDNSFTTMQEIKELNKIPINVKFVKDKDDIKASFKKLIDDKKLEVPKNMIDNLIEKSAPIIMKIKKHHNRPRPKVLAKKMNIKFDDKELDSMKTPSYPSGHSAQGIMIAEVLSDMHPKHAKAFKKIGRDISYSRNVAHAHYKSDSKFGEQLGRDMYKHLKSKKNEN
;
A
#
# COMPACT_ATOMS: atom_id res chain seq x y z
N MET A 1 -16.89 -9.68 -2.88
CA MET A 1 -15.80 -9.04 -3.65
C MET A 1 -14.57 -9.96 -3.70
N PHE A 2 -13.93 -10.32 -2.58
CA PHE A 2 -12.72 -11.17 -2.54
C PHE A 2 -12.96 -12.63 -2.12
N LYS A 3 -14.16 -13.14 -2.30
CA LYS A 3 -14.47 -14.54 -2.07
C LYS A 3 -13.59 -15.42 -2.97
N LYS A 4 -12.92 -16.45 -2.39
CA LYS A 4 -11.95 -17.32 -3.08
C LYS A 4 -10.63 -16.62 -3.53
N PHE A 5 -10.30 -15.41 -3.02
CA PHE A 5 -8.98 -14.84 -3.25
C PHE A 5 -7.89 -15.73 -2.62
N ASN A 6 -6.86 -16.08 -3.40
CA ASN A 6 -5.78 -16.95 -2.90
C ASN A 6 -4.84 -16.15 -1.98
N ILE A 7 -5.15 -16.16 -0.70
CA ILE A 7 -4.33 -15.50 0.32
C ILE A 7 -3.08 -16.34 0.70
N GLN A 8 -3.12 -17.68 0.51
CA GLN A 8 -2.09 -18.58 1.01
C GLN A 8 -0.69 -18.21 0.51
N LYS A 9 -0.55 -17.89 -0.77
CA LYS A 9 0.73 -17.46 -1.34
C LYS A 9 1.35 -16.23 -0.65
N TYR A 10 0.51 -15.39 -0.02
CA TYR A 10 0.96 -14.23 0.74
C TYR A 10 1.33 -14.57 2.17
N LEU A 11 0.70 -15.59 2.75
CA LEU A 11 1.06 -16.13 4.06
C LEU A 11 2.39 -16.89 3.99
N ASP A 12 2.66 -17.57 2.87
CA ASP A 12 3.90 -18.36 2.68
C ASP A 12 5.11 -17.48 2.39
N LYS A 13 4.93 -16.30 1.81
CA LYS A 13 6.03 -15.40 1.42
C LYS A 13 6.44 -14.49 2.57
N LYS A 14 7.43 -14.93 3.33
CA LYS A 14 7.97 -14.20 4.47
C LYS A 14 8.70 -12.90 4.06
N PRO A 15 8.63 -11.85 4.88
CA PRO A 15 9.52 -10.69 4.74
C PRO A 15 10.97 -11.07 5.08
N PRO A 16 11.95 -10.22 4.73
CA PRO A 16 13.30 -10.33 5.29
C PRO A 16 13.23 -10.42 6.81
N SER A 17 14.04 -11.30 7.42
CA SER A 17 14.03 -11.48 8.87
C SER A 17 14.50 -10.21 9.60
N ASP A 18 14.03 -10.02 10.84
CA ASP A 18 14.23 -8.81 11.62
C ASP A 18 15.71 -8.46 11.80
N ASN A 19 16.58 -9.48 11.97
CA ASN A 19 18.01 -9.32 12.20
C ASN A 19 18.86 -9.47 10.94
N SER A 20 18.23 -9.54 9.75
CA SER A 20 18.95 -9.76 8.50
C SER A 20 19.70 -8.52 8.05
N PHE A 21 20.80 -8.74 7.31
CA PHE A 21 21.51 -7.68 6.60
C PHE A 21 20.58 -6.90 5.66
N THR A 22 19.66 -7.59 4.98
CA THR A 22 18.65 -6.95 4.11
C THR A 22 17.79 -5.96 4.87
N THR A 23 17.27 -6.32 6.05
CA THR A 23 16.46 -5.41 6.88
C THR A 23 17.26 -4.20 7.32
N MET A 24 18.52 -4.40 7.75
CA MET A 24 19.40 -3.31 8.12
C MET A 24 19.66 -2.35 6.94
N GLN A 25 19.89 -2.89 5.74
CA GLN A 25 20.09 -2.08 4.53
C GLN A 25 18.82 -1.29 4.17
N GLU A 26 17.65 -1.91 4.25
CA GLU A 26 16.38 -1.22 4.00
C GLU A 26 16.16 -0.04 4.96
N ILE A 27 16.52 -0.19 6.25
CA ILE A 27 16.46 0.91 7.23
C ILE A 27 17.41 2.05 6.85
N LYS A 28 18.66 1.71 6.48
CA LYS A 28 19.65 2.71 6.05
C LYS A 28 19.23 3.43 4.77
N GLU A 29 18.59 2.71 3.85
CA GLU A 29 18.05 3.32 2.61
C GLU A 29 16.87 4.26 2.89
N LEU A 30 15.98 3.91 3.82
CA LEU A 30 14.91 4.82 4.25
C LEU A 30 15.46 6.12 4.81
N ASN A 31 16.51 6.05 5.65
CA ASN A 31 17.16 7.24 6.21
C ASN A 31 17.73 8.20 5.17
N LYS A 32 18.01 7.72 3.95
CA LYS A 32 18.47 8.59 2.83
C LYS A 32 17.33 9.35 2.17
N ILE A 33 16.08 8.96 2.41
CA ILE A 33 14.90 9.62 1.85
C ILE A 33 14.51 10.77 2.78
N PRO A 34 14.54 12.04 2.34
CA PRO A 34 14.06 13.14 3.16
C PRO A 34 12.59 13.01 3.48
N ILE A 35 12.21 13.18 4.75
CA ILE A 35 10.80 13.20 5.15
C ILE A 35 10.13 14.45 4.59
N ASN A 36 9.16 14.27 3.71
CA ASN A 36 8.33 15.34 3.17
C ASN A 36 6.92 15.24 3.77
N VAL A 37 6.70 15.99 4.86
CA VAL A 37 5.45 15.96 5.63
C VAL A 37 4.24 16.33 4.77
N LYS A 38 4.37 17.33 3.89
CA LYS A 38 3.28 17.75 3.00
C LYS A 38 2.90 16.62 2.04
N PHE A 39 3.88 16.02 1.35
CA PHE A 39 3.64 14.92 0.43
C PHE A 39 2.99 13.72 1.13
N VAL A 40 3.47 13.37 2.33
CA VAL A 40 2.92 12.27 3.13
C VAL A 40 1.45 12.54 3.48
N LYS A 41 1.14 13.73 3.98
CA LYS A 41 -0.24 14.12 4.33
C LYS A 41 -1.16 14.12 3.11
N ASP A 42 -0.69 14.62 1.97
CA ASP A 42 -1.48 14.68 0.72
C ASP A 42 -1.83 13.27 0.18
N LYS A 43 -1.09 12.23 0.59
CA LYS A 43 -1.26 10.84 0.14
C LYS A 43 -1.78 9.89 1.22
N ASP A 44 -1.97 10.36 2.45
CA ASP A 44 -2.42 9.52 3.55
C ASP A 44 -3.89 9.09 3.40
N ASP A 45 -4.75 9.97 2.93
CA ASP A 45 -6.12 9.63 2.53
C ASP A 45 -6.13 9.12 1.07
N ILE A 46 -6.26 7.80 0.94
CA ILE A 46 -6.28 7.12 -0.36
C ILE A 46 -7.44 7.63 -1.23
N LYS A 47 -8.65 7.73 -0.66
CA LYS A 47 -9.84 8.18 -1.39
C LYS A 47 -9.68 9.62 -1.89
N ALA A 48 -9.26 10.53 -1.02
CA ALA A 48 -9.05 11.93 -1.37
C ALA A 48 -8.00 12.08 -2.48
N SER A 49 -6.94 11.25 -2.47
CA SER A 49 -5.90 11.27 -3.50
C SER A 49 -6.44 10.99 -4.90
N PHE A 50 -7.38 10.04 -5.04
CA PHE A 50 -8.02 9.74 -6.32
C PHE A 50 -9.15 10.70 -6.65
N LYS A 51 -9.94 11.11 -5.63
CA LYS A 51 -11.10 11.98 -5.80
C LYS A 51 -10.74 13.30 -6.49
N LYS A 52 -9.59 13.88 -6.18
CA LYS A 52 -9.13 15.12 -6.82
C LYS A 52 -9.10 15.01 -8.35
N LEU A 53 -8.50 13.95 -8.90
CA LEU A 53 -8.45 13.75 -10.37
C LEU A 53 -9.84 13.46 -10.94
N ILE A 54 -10.65 12.66 -10.23
CA ILE A 54 -12.02 12.32 -10.64
C ILE A 54 -12.85 13.60 -10.78
N ASP A 55 -12.81 14.46 -9.78
CA ASP A 55 -13.55 15.74 -9.75
C ASP A 55 -13.03 16.72 -10.82
N ASP A 56 -11.70 16.90 -10.90
CA ASP A 56 -11.05 17.81 -11.87
C ASP A 56 -11.39 17.44 -13.33
N LYS A 57 -11.53 16.15 -13.61
CA LYS A 57 -11.86 15.63 -14.95
C LYS A 57 -13.34 15.29 -15.12
N LYS A 58 -14.18 15.53 -14.12
CA LYS A 58 -15.61 15.21 -14.11
C LYS A 58 -15.90 13.77 -14.54
N LEU A 59 -15.12 12.82 -13.99
CA LEU A 59 -15.23 11.41 -14.35
C LEU A 59 -16.37 10.74 -13.58
N GLU A 60 -17.13 9.90 -14.27
CA GLU A 60 -18.16 9.09 -13.65
C GLU A 60 -17.55 7.88 -12.94
N VAL A 61 -17.74 7.80 -11.63
CA VAL A 61 -17.30 6.68 -10.79
C VAL A 61 -18.48 6.28 -9.90
N PRO A 62 -18.83 4.98 -9.82
CA PRO A 62 -19.92 4.53 -8.96
C PRO A 62 -19.77 5.03 -7.53
N LYS A 63 -20.86 5.53 -6.95
CA LYS A 63 -20.91 6.00 -5.57
C LYS A 63 -20.37 4.91 -4.63
N ASN A 64 -19.53 5.30 -3.68
CA ASN A 64 -18.92 4.43 -2.68
C ASN A 64 -18.01 3.31 -3.24
N MET A 65 -17.67 3.31 -4.53
CA MET A 65 -16.82 2.25 -5.11
C MET A 65 -15.44 2.20 -4.42
N ILE A 66 -14.79 3.35 -4.26
CA ILE A 66 -13.46 3.42 -3.61
C ILE A 66 -13.55 2.98 -2.15
N ASP A 67 -14.57 3.45 -1.42
CA ASP A 67 -14.79 3.06 -0.02
C ASP A 67 -15.00 1.53 0.10
N ASN A 68 -15.81 0.96 -0.78
CA ASN A 68 -16.04 -0.49 -0.82
C ASN A 68 -14.77 -1.29 -1.12
N LEU A 69 -13.91 -0.81 -2.03
CA LEU A 69 -12.64 -1.45 -2.33
C LEU A 69 -11.71 -1.44 -1.12
N ILE A 70 -11.61 -0.30 -0.42
CA ILE A 70 -10.82 -0.16 0.80
C ILE A 70 -11.37 -1.08 1.90
N GLU A 71 -12.64 -1.00 2.19
CA GLU A 71 -13.31 -1.78 3.25
C GLU A 71 -13.17 -3.29 3.03
N LYS A 72 -13.45 -3.76 1.82
CA LYS A 72 -13.45 -5.20 1.52
C LYS A 72 -12.04 -5.81 1.39
N SER A 73 -11.03 -5.00 1.08
CA SER A 73 -9.62 -5.45 1.04
C SER A 73 -8.96 -5.47 2.41
N ALA A 74 -9.39 -4.61 3.33
CA ALA A 74 -8.76 -4.44 4.64
C ALA A 74 -8.64 -5.75 5.46
N PRO A 75 -9.66 -6.63 5.56
CA PRO A 75 -9.54 -7.88 6.31
C PRO A 75 -8.45 -8.82 5.77
N ILE A 76 -8.28 -8.88 4.44
CA ILE A 76 -7.23 -9.70 3.80
C ILE A 76 -5.86 -9.15 4.16
N ILE A 77 -5.67 -7.84 4.00
CA ILE A 77 -4.42 -7.15 4.33
C ILE A 77 -4.08 -7.36 5.81
N MET A 78 -5.05 -7.20 6.70
CA MET A 78 -4.85 -7.37 8.14
C MET A 78 -4.52 -8.81 8.53
N LYS A 79 -5.13 -9.80 7.86
CA LYS A 79 -4.80 -11.22 8.10
C LYS A 79 -3.33 -11.49 7.76
N ILE A 80 -2.83 -10.99 6.61
CA ILE A 80 -1.43 -11.14 6.20
C ILE A 80 -0.50 -10.40 7.19
N LYS A 81 -0.84 -9.16 7.56
CA LYS A 81 -0.08 -8.37 8.55
C LYS A 81 0.07 -9.10 9.87
N LYS A 82 -1.01 -9.63 10.43
CA LYS A 82 -1.01 -10.37 11.70
C LYS A 82 -0.21 -11.68 11.62
N HIS A 83 -0.26 -12.36 10.47
CA HIS A 83 0.48 -13.60 10.25
C HIS A 83 1.99 -13.38 10.29
N HIS A 84 2.49 -12.37 9.56
CA HIS A 84 3.92 -12.08 9.52
C HIS A 84 4.41 -11.28 10.71
N ASN A 85 3.56 -10.45 11.28
CA ASN A 85 3.83 -9.62 12.47
C ASN A 85 5.16 -8.87 12.43
N ARG A 86 5.53 -8.35 11.26
CA ARG A 86 6.81 -7.63 11.07
C ARG A 86 6.82 -6.31 11.84
N PRO A 87 7.84 -6.05 12.66
CA PRO A 87 7.98 -4.76 13.34
C PRO A 87 8.20 -3.60 12.34
N ARG A 88 7.75 -2.42 12.71
CA ARG A 88 7.97 -1.20 11.91
C ARG A 88 9.45 -0.81 11.87
N PRO A 89 9.89 -0.06 10.83
CA PRO A 89 11.29 0.34 10.66
C PRO A 89 11.90 1.00 11.91
N LYS A 90 11.20 1.92 12.55
CA LYS A 90 11.64 2.61 13.77
C LYS A 90 11.94 1.65 14.93
N VAL A 91 11.13 0.59 15.07
CA VAL A 91 11.31 -0.40 16.13
C VAL A 91 12.61 -1.18 15.93
N LEU A 92 12.87 -1.65 14.70
CA LEU A 92 14.10 -2.41 14.40
C LEU A 92 15.33 -1.50 14.36
N ALA A 93 15.20 -0.27 13.86
CA ALA A 93 16.27 0.71 13.88
C ALA A 93 16.75 0.95 15.32
N LYS A 94 15.82 1.12 16.29
CA LYS A 94 16.14 1.25 17.71
C LYS A 94 16.89 0.03 18.25
N LYS A 95 16.44 -1.18 17.90
CA LYS A 95 17.10 -2.43 18.32
C LYS A 95 18.51 -2.57 17.75
N MET A 96 18.76 -2.01 16.56
CA MET A 96 20.06 -2.02 15.87
C MET A 96 20.95 -0.81 16.20
N ASN A 97 20.54 0.05 17.14
CA ASN A 97 21.22 1.31 17.46
C ASN A 97 21.46 2.22 16.24
N ILE A 98 20.49 2.22 15.32
CA ILE A 98 20.51 3.11 14.15
C ILE A 98 19.66 4.34 14.47
N LYS A 99 20.22 5.55 14.33
CA LYS A 99 19.44 6.79 14.41
C LYS A 99 18.40 6.80 13.30
N PHE A 100 17.14 6.98 13.66
CA PHE A 100 16.03 6.85 12.73
C PHE A 100 14.85 7.73 13.14
N ASP A 101 14.43 8.60 12.24
CA ASP A 101 13.23 9.42 12.40
C ASP A 101 12.12 8.91 11.49
N ASP A 102 10.88 9.17 11.85
CA ASP A 102 9.70 8.86 11.04
C ASP A 102 8.67 9.99 11.11
N LYS A 103 7.76 10.03 10.16
CA LYS A 103 6.51 10.79 10.27
C LYS A 103 5.47 9.85 10.85
N GLU A 104 5.19 9.99 12.14
CA GLU A 104 4.18 9.17 12.82
C GLU A 104 2.81 9.28 12.15
N LEU A 105 2.18 8.14 11.91
CA LEU A 105 0.88 7.98 11.26
C LEU A 105 0.03 6.97 12.04
N ASP A 106 -1.28 7.18 12.08
CA ASP A 106 -2.21 6.25 12.76
C ASP A 106 -2.13 4.81 12.22
N SER A 107 -1.88 4.66 10.92
CA SER A 107 -1.70 3.36 10.26
C SER A 107 -0.49 2.57 10.76
N MET A 108 0.46 3.22 11.48
CA MET A 108 1.65 2.56 12.03
C MET A 108 1.38 1.72 13.29
N LYS A 109 0.17 1.77 13.83
CA LYS A 109 -0.27 0.93 14.96
C LYS A 109 -0.44 -0.55 14.60
N THR A 110 -0.39 -0.91 13.33
CA THR A 110 -0.47 -2.28 12.82
C THR A 110 0.90 -2.78 12.33
N PRO A 111 1.12 -4.12 12.22
CA PRO A 111 2.37 -4.66 11.69
C PRO A 111 2.73 -4.12 10.30
N SER A 112 4.03 -4.17 9.96
CA SER A 112 4.56 -3.46 8.79
C SER A 112 4.27 -4.13 7.45
N TYR A 113 4.22 -5.45 7.37
CA TYR A 113 4.24 -6.22 6.12
C TYR A 113 2.92 -6.95 5.86
N PRO A 114 2.26 -6.69 4.73
CA PRO A 114 2.52 -5.73 3.66
C PRO A 114 2.12 -4.29 4.00
N SER A 115 2.52 -3.32 3.16
CA SER A 115 1.95 -1.98 3.19
C SER A 115 0.50 -1.99 2.67
N GLY A 116 -0.45 -1.64 3.55
CA GLY A 116 -1.87 -1.58 3.19
C GLY A 116 -2.17 -0.46 2.19
N HIS A 117 -1.59 0.72 2.39
CA HIS A 117 -1.72 1.86 1.47
C HIS A 117 -1.20 1.52 0.07
N SER A 118 -0.06 0.80 -0.01
CA SER A 118 0.47 0.34 -1.30
C SER A 118 -0.48 -0.62 -1.99
N ALA A 119 -1.05 -1.59 -1.27
CA ALA A 119 -1.98 -2.56 -1.83
C ALA A 119 -3.27 -1.90 -2.31
N GLN A 120 -3.88 -1.08 -1.49
CA GLN A 120 -5.13 -0.39 -1.82
C GLN A 120 -4.93 0.67 -2.90
N GLY A 121 -3.86 1.45 -2.82
CA GLY A 121 -3.54 2.47 -3.81
C GLY A 121 -3.35 1.89 -5.22
N ILE A 122 -2.59 0.80 -5.35
CA ILE A 122 -2.38 0.14 -6.64
C ILE A 122 -3.66 -0.53 -7.14
N MET A 123 -4.40 -1.26 -6.29
CA MET A 123 -5.66 -1.90 -6.68
C MET A 123 -6.66 -0.88 -7.24
N ILE A 124 -6.87 0.22 -6.53
CA ILE A 124 -7.81 1.27 -6.94
C ILE A 124 -7.34 1.95 -8.23
N ALA A 125 -6.03 2.22 -8.35
CA ALA A 125 -5.47 2.79 -9.57
C ALA A 125 -5.72 1.92 -10.81
N GLU A 126 -5.59 0.60 -10.68
CA GLU A 126 -5.86 -0.33 -11.78
C GLU A 126 -7.36 -0.38 -12.13
N VAL A 127 -8.26 -0.41 -11.13
CA VAL A 127 -9.71 -0.38 -11.35
C VAL A 127 -10.13 0.91 -12.07
N LEU A 128 -9.67 2.06 -11.62
CA LEU A 128 -9.98 3.36 -12.24
C LEU A 128 -9.35 3.50 -13.63
N SER A 129 -8.20 2.89 -13.85
CA SER A 129 -7.54 2.87 -15.17
C SER A 129 -8.35 2.08 -16.20
N ASP A 130 -8.95 0.96 -15.81
CA ASP A 130 -9.84 0.19 -16.69
C ASP A 130 -11.13 0.96 -17.00
N MET A 131 -11.68 1.69 -16.02
CA MET A 131 -12.90 2.49 -16.21
C MET A 131 -12.65 3.72 -17.09
N HIS A 132 -11.47 4.31 -17.00
CA HIS A 132 -11.10 5.55 -17.70
C HIS A 132 -9.74 5.43 -18.38
N PRO A 133 -9.61 4.64 -19.48
CA PRO A 133 -8.33 4.34 -20.11
C PRO A 133 -7.53 5.58 -20.53
N LYS A 134 -8.20 6.64 -20.94
CA LYS A 134 -7.57 7.93 -21.29
C LYS A 134 -6.81 8.57 -20.12
N HIS A 135 -7.18 8.24 -18.88
CA HIS A 135 -6.57 8.75 -17.64
C HIS A 135 -5.74 7.69 -16.89
N ALA A 136 -5.54 6.51 -17.47
CA ALA A 136 -4.86 5.38 -16.85
C ALA A 136 -3.46 5.76 -16.32
N LYS A 137 -2.67 6.50 -17.10
CA LYS A 137 -1.32 6.93 -16.68
C LYS A 137 -1.37 7.79 -15.41
N ALA A 138 -2.35 8.69 -15.30
CA ALA A 138 -2.53 9.57 -14.14
C ALA A 138 -2.98 8.78 -12.90
N PHE A 139 -3.95 7.86 -13.03
CA PHE A 139 -4.39 7.00 -11.92
C PHE A 139 -3.25 6.11 -11.42
N LYS A 140 -2.49 5.48 -12.32
CA LYS A 140 -1.33 4.65 -11.96
C LYS A 140 -0.24 5.46 -11.26
N LYS A 141 -0.05 6.72 -11.66
CA LYS A 141 0.86 7.63 -10.93
C LYS A 141 0.39 7.89 -9.51
N ILE A 142 -0.90 8.17 -9.30
CA ILE A 142 -1.47 8.39 -7.96
C ILE A 142 -1.24 7.15 -7.09
N GLY A 143 -1.53 5.94 -7.59
CA GLY A 143 -1.29 4.69 -6.85
C GLY A 143 0.16 4.51 -6.43
N ARG A 144 1.12 4.80 -7.34
CA ARG A 144 2.56 4.76 -7.02
C ARG A 144 2.96 5.84 -6.01
N ASP A 145 2.43 7.05 -6.12
CA ASP A 145 2.71 8.14 -5.19
C ASP A 145 2.19 7.81 -3.77
N ILE A 146 1.02 7.17 -3.65
CA ILE A 146 0.49 6.66 -2.38
C ILE A 146 1.45 5.62 -1.80
N SER A 147 1.89 4.64 -2.59
CA SER A 147 2.86 3.62 -2.15
C SER A 147 4.18 4.26 -1.70
N TYR A 148 4.75 5.13 -2.50
CA TYR A 148 6.02 5.80 -2.21
C TYR A 148 5.94 6.70 -0.98
N SER A 149 4.79 7.34 -0.72
CA SER A 149 4.61 8.20 0.45
C SER A 149 4.85 7.46 1.77
N ARG A 150 4.66 6.14 1.79
CA ARG A 150 4.91 5.30 2.98
C ARG A 150 6.40 5.13 3.26
N ASN A 151 7.23 5.11 2.21
CA ASN A 151 8.69 5.13 2.34
C ASN A 151 9.19 6.53 2.72
N VAL A 152 8.61 7.58 2.16
CA VAL A 152 8.92 8.99 2.52
C VAL A 152 8.57 9.28 3.99
N ALA A 153 7.52 8.66 4.53
CA ALA A 153 7.17 8.74 5.95
C ALA A 153 8.06 7.88 6.85
N HIS A 154 8.93 7.04 6.28
CA HIS A 154 9.69 5.99 6.96
C HIS A 154 8.78 4.98 7.72
N ALA A 155 7.53 4.84 7.30
CA ALA A 155 6.54 3.98 7.94
C ALA A 155 6.65 2.51 7.51
N HIS A 156 7.22 2.26 6.35
CA HIS A 156 7.34 0.94 5.73
C HIS A 156 8.71 0.77 5.07
N TYR A 157 9.26 -0.45 5.14
CA TYR A 157 10.40 -0.86 4.35
C TYR A 157 10.03 -0.91 2.85
N LYS A 158 11.01 -0.81 1.97
CA LYS A 158 10.78 -0.99 0.52
C LYS A 158 10.13 -2.33 0.19
N SER A 159 10.54 -3.41 0.88
CA SER A 159 9.96 -4.74 0.70
C SER A 159 8.48 -4.79 1.08
N ASP A 160 8.04 -4.06 2.12
CA ASP A 160 6.62 -3.95 2.49
C ASP A 160 5.79 -3.30 1.36
N SER A 161 6.33 -2.23 0.78
CA SER A 161 5.67 -1.51 -0.32
C SER A 161 5.57 -2.36 -1.58
N LYS A 162 6.67 -2.99 -2.00
CA LYS A 162 6.69 -3.90 -3.17
C LYS A 162 5.72 -5.06 -3.01
N PHE A 163 5.67 -5.67 -1.84
CA PHE A 163 4.75 -6.76 -1.56
C PHE A 163 3.29 -6.30 -1.53
N GLY A 164 3.03 -5.13 -0.93
CA GLY A 164 1.72 -4.49 -0.96
C GLY A 164 1.26 -4.17 -2.39
N GLU A 165 2.14 -3.61 -3.23
CA GLU A 165 1.83 -3.34 -4.63
C GLU A 165 1.49 -4.61 -5.42
N GLN A 166 2.23 -5.70 -5.18
CA GLN A 166 1.92 -6.99 -5.80
C GLN A 166 0.55 -7.52 -5.35
N LEU A 167 0.27 -7.43 -4.04
CA LEU A 167 -1.03 -7.79 -3.48
C LEU A 167 -2.16 -6.97 -4.13
N GLY A 168 -1.97 -5.68 -4.29
CA GLY A 168 -2.94 -4.80 -4.94
C GLY A 168 -3.22 -5.19 -6.40
N ARG A 169 -2.17 -5.48 -7.18
CA ARG A 169 -2.31 -5.98 -8.57
C ARG A 169 -3.07 -7.30 -8.64
N ASP A 170 -2.81 -8.22 -7.72
CA ASP A 170 -3.46 -9.53 -7.72
C ASP A 170 -4.92 -9.44 -7.22
N MET A 171 -5.20 -8.56 -6.28
CA MET A 171 -6.58 -8.23 -5.90
C MET A 171 -7.37 -7.66 -7.08
N TYR A 172 -6.78 -6.73 -7.83
CA TYR A 172 -7.40 -6.20 -9.05
C TYR A 172 -7.66 -7.30 -10.10
N LYS A 173 -6.68 -8.16 -10.38
CA LYS A 173 -6.85 -9.29 -11.32
C LYS A 173 -7.98 -10.22 -10.88
N HIS A 174 -8.11 -10.49 -9.58
CA HIS A 174 -9.20 -11.28 -9.03
C HIS A 174 -10.58 -10.62 -9.24
N LEU A 175 -10.67 -9.31 -9.09
CA LEU A 175 -11.90 -8.56 -9.36
C LEU A 175 -12.28 -8.61 -10.85
N LYS A 176 -11.28 -8.49 -11.72
CA LYS A 176 -11.47 -8.51 -13.19
C LYS A 176 -11.93 -9.88 -13.66
N SER A 177 -11.35 -10.98 -13.18
CA SER A 177 -11.77 -12.33 -13.56
C SER A 177 -13.24 -12.59 -13.21
N LYS A 178 -13.71 -12.11 -12.05
CA LYS A 178 -15.11 -12.26 -11.63
C LYS A 178 -16.13 -11.45 -12.44
N LYS A 179 -15.71 -10.35 -13.07
CA LYS A 179 -16.59 -9.61 -13.97
C LYS A 179 -16.82 -10.34 -15.30
N ASN A 180 -15.88 -11.19 -15.70
CA ASN A 180 -15.97 -11.96 -16.95
C ASN A 180 -16.73 -13.31 -16.77
N GLU A 181 -17.03 -13.71 -15.53
CA GLU A 181 -17.78 -14.94 -15.19
C GLU A 181 -19.30 -14.70 -15.01
N ASN A 182 -19.74 -13.43 -15.02
CA ASN A 182 -21.15 -13.01 -14.92
C ASN A 182 -21.63 -12.37 -16.22
#